data_5059b8ada253d471355c31cb56758e0d
#
_entry.id   5059b8ada253d471355c31cb56758e0d
#
_cell.length_a   1.000
_cell.length_b   1.000
_cell.length_c   1.000
_cell.angle_alpha   90.00
_cell.angle_beta   90.00
_cell.angle_gamma   90.00
#
_symmetry.space_group_name_H-M   'P 1'
#
loop_
_entity.id
_entity.type
_entity.pdbx_description
1 polymer ?
#
loop_
_entity_poly.entity_id
_entity_poly.type
_entity_poly.pdbx_seq_one_letter_code
_entity_poly.pdbx_strand_id
1 'polypeptide(L)'
;MADYCAEIAEAPERLARPEVQKLTPYQSARRIVAAAGGRGDIWLNANESAESVPMALQNERFNRYPEPQPEAVVEAYASYAGVSPEQILVTRGGDEGIELLVRTFCRPGEDAVLQFPPTYGMYAVSAETNGAKVINLITAPDRGWVPDAAEASHTLDTRPEVKLVFACSPGNPTGTLIPMGVLRKLAQVAAGRALLVIDEAYIEFSPADTAVDLLKEFPHVVIIRTLSKAFALAGLRCGFLLSSPGVIGMLKKVIAPYPIPSPVADLAAQALTPAAVSA
;
A
#
# COMPACT_ATOMS: atom_id res chain seq x y z
N MET A 1 -25.07 -25.36 24.51
CA MET A 1 -23.87 -24.68 25.04
C MET A 1 -22.73 -25.66 25.31
N ALA A 2 -22.96 -26.78 26.03
CA ALA A 2 -21.92 -27.78 26.28
C ALA A 2 -21.32 -28.41 25.00
N ASP A 3 -22.17 -28.77 24.04
CA ASP A 3 -21.75 -29.34 22.75
C ASP A 3 -20.92 -28.33 21.93
N TYR A 4 -21.29 -27.04 21.93
CA TYR A 4 -20.53 -25.97 21.28
C TYR A 4 -19.15 -25.77 21.91
N CYS A 5 -19.05 -25.83 23.25
CA CYS A 5 -17.77 -25.73 23.94
C CYS A 5 -16.87 -26.95 23.65
N ALA A 6 -17.44 -28.15 23.53
CA ALA A 6 -16.69 -29.35 23.16
C ALA A 6 -16.16 -29.29 21.71
N GLU A 7 -17.00 -28.86 20.77
CA GLU A 7 -16.59 -28.67 19.37
C GLU A 7 -15.46 -27.61 19.22
N ILE A 8 -15.51 -26.52 19.98
CA ILE A 8 -14.47 -25.51 19.99
C ILE A 8 -13.17 -26.04 20.62
N ALA A 9 -13.27 -26.87 21.66
CA ALA A 9 -12.08 -27.48 22.27
C ALA A 9 -11.32 -28.40 21.30
N GLU A 10 -12.03 -29.06 20.37
CA GLU A 10 -11.43 -29.92 19.34
C GLU A 10 -10.99 -29.15 18.09
N ALA A 11 -11.58 -28.01 17.80
CA ALA A 11 -11.34 -27.19 16.62
C ALA A 11 -11.27 -25.69 16.97
N PRO A 12 -10.22 -25.24 17.67
CA PRO A 12 -10.10 -23.85 18.15
C PRO A 12 -10.06 -22.81 17.02
N GLU A 13 -9.72 -23.20 15.79
CA GLU A 13 -9.79 -22.35 14.61
C GLU A 13 -11.19 -21.82 14.33
N ARG A 14 -12.24 -22.46 14.83
CA ARG A 14 -13.65 -21.98 14.74
C ARG A 14 -13.92 -20.73 15.56
N LEU A 15 -13.01 -20.36 16.47
CA LEU A 15 -13.05 -19.07 17.17
C LEU A 15 -12.63 -17.88 16.30
N ALA A 16 -11.99 -18.14 15.16
CA ALA A 16 -11.66 -17.08 14.23
C ALA A 16 -12.93 -16.38 13.70
N ARG A 17 -12.83 -15.11 13.36
CA ARG A 17 -13.93 -14.37 12.75
C ARG A 17 -14.45 -15.09 11.50
N PRO A 18 -15.78 -15.12 11.26
CA PRO A 18 -16.35 -15.82 10.09
C PRO A 18 -15.78 -15.37 8.75
N GLU A 19 -15.41 -14.09 8.64
CA GLU A 19 -14.77 -13.53 7.44
C GLU A 19 -13.40 -14.17 7.24
N VAL A 20 -12.61 -14.31 8.31
CA VAL A 20 -11.27 -14.90 8.27
C VAL A 20 -11.31 -16.40 7.95
N GLN A 21 -12.31 -17.13 8.48
CA GLN A 21 -12.48 -18.58 8.18
C GLN A 21 -12.72 -18.85 6.69
N LYS A 22 -13.26 -17.89 5.95
CA LYS A 22 -13.55 -18.00 4.51
C LYS A 22 -12.37 -17.62 3.64
N LEU A 23 -11.34 -16.95 4.20
CA LEU A 23 -10.19 -16.51 3.42
C LEU A 23 -9.31 -17.69 2.99
N THR A 24 -8.81 -17.60 1.78
CA THR A 24 -7.68 -18.42 1.33
C THR A 24 -6.38 -17.66 1.64
N PRO A 25 -5.38 -18.30 2.28
CA PRO A 25 -4.11 -17.64 2.52
C PRO A 25 -3.51 -17.08 1.22
N TYR A 26 -2.96 -15.88 1.27
CA TYR A 26 -2.31 -15.26 0.12
C TYR A 26 -1.26 -16.20 -0.48
N GLN A 27 -1.41 -16.49 -1.76
CA GLN A 27 -0.47 -17.31 -2.52
C GLN A 27 0.31 -16.42 -3.49
N SER A 28 1.59 -16.21 -3.20
CA SER A 28 2.47 -15.55 -4.16
C SER A 28 2.67 -16.44 -5.39
N ALA A 29 2.90 -15.84 -6.56
CA ALA A 29 3.23 -16.58 -7.78
C ALA A 29 4.41 -17.56 -7.55
N ARG A 30 5.38 -17.19 -6.72
CA ARG A 30 6.51 -18.04 -6.30
C ARG A 30 6.05 -19.31 -5.59
N ARG A 31 5.07 -19.22 -4.67
CA ARG A 31 4.49 -20.39 -3.98
C ARG A 31 3.72 -21.28 -4.92
N ILE A 32 2.96 -20.72 -5.85
CA ILE A 32 2.19 -21.48 -6.84
C ILE A 32 3.14 -22.27 -7.73
N VAL A 33 4.20 -21.66 -8.25
CA VAL A 33 5.21 -22.33 -9.09
C VAL A 33 5.96 -23.40 -8.30
N ALA A 34 6.36 -23.13 -7.06
CA ALA A 34 7.02 -24.10 -6.20
C ALA A 34 6.12 -25.31 -5.87
N ALA A 35 4.84 -25.07 -5.58
CA ALA A 35 3.86 -26.14 -5.33
C ALA A 35 3.61 -27.02 -6.57
N ALA A 36 3.75 -26.46 -7.78
CA ALA A 36 3.69 -27.20 -9.05
C ALA A 36 5.01 -27.91 -9.40
N GLY A 37 6.00 -27.96 -8.48
CA GLY A 37 7.30 -28.60 -8.70
C GLY A 37 8.26 -27.80 -9.57
N GLY A 38 7.94 -26.53 -9.87
CA GLY A 38 8.81 -25.63 -10.62
C GLY A 38 10.03 -25.24 -9.80
N ARG A 39 11.21 -25.41 -10.38
CA ARG A 39 12.48 -24.89 -9.87
C ARG A 39 13.03 -23.95 -10.94
N GLY A 40 13.09 -22.66 -10.64
CA GLY A 40 13.67 -21.68 -11.54
C GLY A 40 14.72 -20.86 -10.81
N ASP A 41 15.83 -20.58 -11.46
CA ASP A 41 16.91 -19.73 -10.95
C ASP A 41 16.70 -18.27 -11.38
N ILE A 42 15.73 -18.01 -12.26
CA ILE A 42 15.40 -16.67 -12.77
C ILE A 42 14.05 -16.25 -12.22
N TRP A 43 14.04 -15.23 -11.38
CA TRP A 43 12.85 -14.73 -10.68
C TRP A 43 12.27 -13.51 -11.40
N LEU A 44 11.13 -13.68 -12.12
CA LEU A 44 10.45 -12.61 -12.87
C LEU A 44 9.01 -12.35 -12.39
N ASN A 45 8.61 -12.94 -11.27
CA ASN A 45 7.21 -13.04 -10.83
C ASN A 45 6.78 -12.03 -9.75
N ALA A 46 7.68 -11.14 -9.32
CA ALA A 46 7.40 -10.18 -8.23
C ALA A 46 7.90 -8.76 -8.53
N ASN A 47 8.32 -8.49 -9.78
CA ASN A 47 8.88 -7.19 -10.20
C ASN A 47 10.03 -6.75 -9.27
N GLU A 48 10.91 -7.70 -8.92
CA GLU A 48 12.11 -7.45 -8.13
C GLU A 48 13.23 -6.96 -9.05
N SER A 49 14.16 -6.16 -8.51
CA SER A 49 15.39 -5.82 -9.23
C SER A 49 16.24 -7.06 -9.44
N ALA A 50 16.89 -7.14 -10.59
CA ALA A 50 17.83 -8.22 -10.90
C ALA A 50 19.13 -8.13 -10.09
N GLU A 51 19.50 -6.92 -9.66
CA GLU A 51 20.73 -6.64 -8.92
C GLU A 51 20.42 -6.19 -7.50
N SER A 52 21.33 -6.55 -6.58
CA SER A 52 21.27 -6.07 -5.20
C SER A 52 22.15 -4.83 -5.03
N VAL A 53 21.69 -3.89 -4.22
CA VAL A 53 22.51 -2.74 -3.80
C VAL A 53 23.39 -3.18 -2.64
N PRO A 54 24.75 -3.05 -2.73
CA PRO A 54 25.64 -3.34 -1.62
C PRO A 54 25.43 -2.32 -0.50
N MET A 55 25.09 -2.80 0.69
CA MET A 55 24.84 -1.96 1.87
C MET A 55 25.44 -2.60 3.12
N ALA A 56 25.84 -1.79 4.10
CA ALA A 56 26.35 -2.25 5.36
C ALA A 56 25.66 -1.53 6.52
N LEU A 57 25.35 -2.27 7.58
CA LEU A 57 24.80 -1.68 8.79
C LEU A 57 25.83 -0.75 9.47
N GLN A 58 25.40 0.44 9.83
CA GLN A 58 26.20 1.43 10.55
C GLN A 58 25.86 1.46 12.05
N ASN A 59 24.68 0.95 12.42
CA ASN A 59 24.19 0.93 13.80
C ASN A 59 23.93 -0.52 14.25
N GLU A 60 24.62 -0.95 15.32
CA GLU A 60 24.53 -2.31 15.88
C GLU A 60 23.82 -2.36 17.24
N ARG A 61 23.11 -1.30 17.64
CA ARG A 61 22.40 -1.23 18.93
C ARG A 61 21.05 -1.95 18.91
N PHE A 62 21.04 -3.24 18.62
CA PHE A 62 19.81 -4.04 18.50
C PHE A 62 19.15 -4.40 19.84
N ASN A 63 19.75 -4.06 20.96
CA ASN A 63 19.21 -4.26 22.30
C ASN A 63 18.26 -3.13 22.75
N ARG A 64 17.95 -2.16 21.87
CA ARG A 64 17.05 -1.04 22.14
C ARG A 64 15.92 -1.00 21.12
N TYR A 65 14.72 -0.58 21.55
CA TYR A 65 13.65 -0.28 20.65
C TYR A 65 14.04 0.86 19.69
N PRO A 66 13.61 0.79 18.43
CA PRO A 66 13.78 1.90 17.49
C PRO A 66 12.86 3.08 17.83
N GLU A 67 12.99 4.16 17.10
CA GLU A 67 12.02 5.26 17.14
C GLU A 67 10.65 4.80 16.60
N PRO A 68 9.53 5.36 17.12
CA PRO A 68 8.19 5.07 16.59
C PRO A 68 8.06 5.37 15.09
N GLN A 69 8.75 6.41 14.62
CA GLN A 69 8.98 6.71 13.21
C GLN A 69 10.44 7.15 13.06
N PRO A 70 11.24 6.51 12.20
CA PRO A 70 12.67 6.81 12.07
C PRO A 70 12.89 8.19 11.46
N GLU A 71 13.28 9.18 12.26
CA GLU A 71 13.40 10.58 11.88
C GLU A 71 14.29 10.77 10.65
N ALA A 72 15.46 10.14 10.63
CA ALA A 72 16.38 10.24 9.50
C ALA A 72 15.77 9.72 8.17
N VAL A 73 14.94 8.68 8.22
CA VAL A 73 14.24 8.17 7.02
C VAL A 73 13.13 9.10 6.61
N VAL A 74 12.37 9.63 7.58
CA VAL A 74 11.27 10.58 7.33
C VAL A 74 11.81 11.84 6.67
N GLU A 75 12.88 12.44 7.21
CA GLU A 75 13.50 13.66 6.66
C GLU A 75 14.09 13.43 5.27
N ALA A 76 14.84 12.34 5.08
CA ALA A 76 15.42 11.99 3.80
C ALA A 76 14.34 11.77 2.72
N TYR A 77 13.26 11.06 3.07
CA TYR A 77 12.18 10.83 2.13
C TYR A 77 11.33 12.09 1.88
N ALA A 78 11.15 12.95 2.87
CA ALA A 78 10.50 14.25 2.72
C ALA A 78 11.23 15.12 1.69
N SER A 79 12.56 15.18 1.80
CA SER A 79 13.41 15.88 0.84
C SER A 79 13.31 15.29 -0.57
N TYR A 80 13.34 13.95 -0.68
CA TYR A 80 13.21 13.24 -1.96
C TYR A 80 11.85 13.49 -2.61
N ALA A 81 10.75 13.39 -1.86
CA ALA A 81 9.39 13.50 -2.36
C ALA A 81 8.90 14.95 -2.50
N GLY A 82 9.63 15.94 -1.97
CA GLY A 82 9.23 17.36 -2.01
C GLY A 82 8.02 17.69 -1.13
N VAL A 83 7.90 17.02 0.02
CA VAL A 83 6.82 17.22 1.00
C VAL A 83 7.40 17.53 2.38
N SER A 84 6.56 17.92 3.35
CA SER A 84 7.02 18.12 4.73
C SER A 84 7.05 16.79 5.51
N PRO A 85 7.91 16.65 6.53
CA PRO A 85 8.00 15.46 7.37
C PRO A 85 6.68 15.04 8.02
N GLU A 86 5.82 16.00 8.35
CA GLU A 86 4.50 15.76 8.94
C GLU A 86 3.52 15.07 7.97
N GLN A 87 3.81 15.12 6.68
CA GLN A 87 3.02 14.49 5.61
C GLN A 87 3.44 13.05 5.35
N ILE A 88 4.40 12.50 6.10
CA ILE A 88 4.97 11.15 5.87
C ILE A 88 4.66 10.21 7.01
N LEU A 89 4.34 8.98 6.66
CA LEU A 89 4.35 7.82 7.54
C LEU A 89 5.18 6.71 6.90
N VAL A 90 6.23 6.26 7.59
CA VAL A 90 7.03 5.10 7.18
C VAL A 90 6.33 3.82 7.59
N THR A 91 6.27 2.85 6.68
CA THR A 91 5.56 1.57 6.84
C THR A 91 6.46 0.39 6.43
N ARG A 92 6.09 -0.83 6.83
CA ARG A 92 6.78 -2.09 6.40
C ARG A 92 6.42 -2.46 4.97
N GLY A 93 6.84 -1.61 4.02
CA GLY A 93 6.47 -1.67 2.60
C GLY A 93 5.09 -1.09 2.33
N GLY A 94 4.73 -0.99 1.04
CA GLY A 94 3.40 -0.51 0.61
C GLY A 94 2.25 -1.34 1.16
N ASP A 95 2.45 -2.65 1.35
CA ASP A 95 1.40 -3.56 1.83
C ASP A 95 0.89 -3.21 3.22
N GLU A 96 1.78 -2.89 4.18
CA GLU A 96 1.34 -2.38 5.49
C GLU A 96 0.63 -1.04 5.36
N GLY A 97 1.05 -0.19 4.43
CA GLY A 97 0.36 1.08 4.15
C GLY A 97 -1.08 0.85 3.70
N ILE A 98 -1.31 -0.10 2.79
CA ILE A 98 -2.65 -0.49 2.33
C ILE A 98 -3.48 -1.05 3.49
N GLU A 99 -2.94 -2.02 4.24
CA GLU A 99 -3.62 -2.61 5.40
C GLU A 99 -3.99 -1.54 6.43
N LEU A 100 -3.06 -0.64 6.74
CA LEU A 100 -3.25 0.41 7.73
C LEU A 100 -4.36 1.40 7.32
N LEU A 101 -4.43 1.76 6.03
CA LEU A 101 -5.50 2.58 5.49
C LEU A 101 -6.87 1.89 5.68
N VAL A 102 -6.97 0.62 5.30
CA VAL A 102 -8.23 -0.14 5.47
C VAL A 102 -8.62 -0.22 6.93
N ARG A 103 -7.70 -0.59 7.83
CA ARG A 103 -7.96 -0.69 9.29
C ARG A 103 -8.34 0.64 9.93
N THR A 104 -7.85 1.76 9.39
CA THR A 104 -8.11 3.08 9.95
C THR A 104 -9.44 3.65 9.47
N PHE A 105 -9.81 3.44 8.21
CA PHE A 105 -10.92 4.14 7.59
C PHE A 105 -12.14 3.27 7.25
N CYS A 106 -12.01 1.93 7.29
CA CYS A 106 -13.11 1.02 6.98
C CYS A 106 -13.56 0.22 8.22
N ARG A 107 -14.83 0.36 8.61
CA ARG A 107 -15.44 -0.49 9.63
C ARG A 107 -15.77 -1.86 9.05
N PRO A 108 -15.35 -2.96 9.74
CA PRO A 108 -15.69 -4.32 9.32
C PRO A 108 -17.21 -4.52 9.16
N GLY A 109 -17.63 -5.15 8.07
CA GLY A 109 -19.02 -5.47 7.77
C GLY A 109 -19.86 -4.30 7.23
N GLU A 110 -19.43 -3.06 7.44
CA GLU A 110 -20.17 -1.86 7.06
C GLU A 110 -19.59 -1.17 5.83
N ASP A 111 -18.31 -0.81 5.89
CA ASP A 111 -17.67 0.04 4.90
C ASP A 111 -17.06 -0.77 3.74
N ALA A 112 -16.68 -0.08 2.67
CA ALA A 112 -16.16 -0.66 1.44
C ALA A 112 -14.92 0.07 0.92
N VAL A 113 -14.14 -0.64 0.11
CA VAL A 113 -13.10 -0.07 -0.75
C VAL A 113 -13.56 -0.17 -2.21
N LEU A 114 -13.17 0.80 -3.03
CA LEU A 114 -13.36 0.81 -4.46
C LEU A 114 -12.00 0.67 -5.14
N GLN A 115 -11.93 -0.18 -6.17
CA GLN A 115 -10.73 -0.38 -6.97
C GLN A 115 -11.05 -0.55 -8.46
N PHE A 116 -10.02 -0.50 -9.31
CA PHE A 116 -10.14 -0.53 -10.77
C PHE A 116 -9.38 -1.73 -11.37
N PRO A 117 -9.94 -2.96 -11.32
CA PRO A 117 -9.30 -4.13 -11.92
C PRO A 117 -9.17 -4.04 -13.46
N PRO A 118 -8.09 -4.69 -14.00
CA PRO A 118 -7.04 -5.42 -13.34
C PRO A 118 -6.10 -4.50 -12.58
N THR A 119 -5.85 -4.80 -11.29
CA THR A 119 -5.05 -3.97 -10.39
C THR A 119 -4.31 -4.83 -9.36
N TYR A 120 -3.54 -4.20 -8.48
CA TYR A 120 -2.79 -4.90 -7.44
C TYR A 120 -3.73 -5.60 -6.44
N GLY A 121 -3.56 -6.92 -6.28
CA GLY A 121 -4.47 -7.76 -5.52
C GLY A 121 -4.54 -7.46 -4.01
N MET A 122 -3.52 -6.81 -3.45
CA MET A 122 -3.47 -6.55 -2.01
C MET A 122 -4.52 -5.54 -1.52
N TYR A 123 -5.11 -4.74 -2.40
CA TYR A 123 -6.23 -3.87 -2.01
C TYR A 123 -7.45 -4.70 -1.58
N ALA A 124 -7.82 -5.69 -2.41
CA ALA A 124 -8.91 -6.61 -2.08
C ALA A 124 -8.56 -7.49 -0.88
N VAL A 125 -7.36 -8.08 -0.86
CA VAL A 125 -6.91 -8.94 0.25
C VAL A 125 -6.95 -8.20 1.59
N SER A 126 -6.47 -6.97 1.65
CA SER A 126 -6.49 -6.17 2.88
C SER A 126 -7.92 -5.80 3.30
N ALA A 127 -8.78 -5.44 2.32
CA ALA A 127 -10.19 -5.15 2.60
C ALA A 127 -10.92 -6.38 3.17
N GLU A 128 -10.82 -7.53 2.50
CA GLU A 128 -11.46 -8.78 2.91
C GLU A 128 -10.94 -9.27 4.27
N THR A 129 -9.64 -9.18 4.52
CA THR A 129 -9.03 -9.53 5.81
C THR A 129 -9.57 -8.66 6.95
N ASN A 130 -9.85 -7.38 6.68
CA ASN A 130 -10.47 -6.48 7.63
C ASN A 130 -12.00 -6.71 7.76
N GLY A 131 -12.62 -7.40 6.81
CA GLY A 131 -14.07 -7.57 6.71
C GLY A 131 -14.78 -6.42 6.01
N ALA A 132 -14.04 -5.57 5.27
CA ALA A 132 -14.61 -4.54 4.43
C ALA A 132 -15.02 -5.13 3.06
N LYS A 133 -16.04 -4.54 2.43
CA LYS A 133 -16.51 -4.93 1.10
C LYS A 133 -15.56 -4.41 0.03
N VAL A 134 -15.50 -5.11 -1.11
CA VAL A 134 -14.74 -4.68 -2.29
C VAL A 134 -15.71 -4.36 -3.44
N ILE A 135 -15.58 -3.16 -4.00
CA ILE A 135 -16.34 -2.71 -5.17
C ILE A 135 -15.36 -2.58 -6.32
N ASN A 136 -15.69 -3.21 -7.45
CA ASN A 136 -14.85 -3.26 -8.63
C ASN A 136 -15.48 -2.46 -9.76
N LEU A 137 -14.77 -1.44 -10.26
CA LEU A 137 -15.05 -0.79 -11.54
C LEU A 137 -14.01 -1.28 -12.54
N ILE A 138 -14.43 -2.22 -13.40
CA ILE A 138 -13.51 -2.93 -14.30
C ILE A 138 -13.02 -1.98 -15.39
N THR A 139 -11.71 -1.82 -15.50
CA THR A 139 -11.08 -1.12 -16.63
C THR A 139 -10.91 -2.06 -17.83
N ALA A 140 -10.74 -1.51 -19.02
CA ALA A 140 -10.69 -2.29 -20.25
C ALA A 140 -9.56 -1.82 -21.18
N PRO A 141 -8.98 -2.73 -22.00
CA PRO A 141 -7.85 -2.42 -22.88
C PRO A 141 -8.18 -1.39 -23.96
N ASP A 142 -9.39 -1.38 -24.47
CA ASP A 142 -9.89 -0.42 -25.46
C ASP A 142 -9.93 1.02 -24.93
N ARG A 143 -9.96 1.19 -23.62
CA ARG A 143 -9.85 2.47 -22.90
C ARG A 143 -8.47 2.68 -22.26
N GLY A 144 -7.46 1.90 -22.65
CA GLY A 144 -6.11 1.98 -22.14
C GLY A 144 -5.97 1.65 -20.65
N TRP A 145 -6.89 0.88 -20.07
CA TRP A 145 -6.94 0.54 -18.64
C TRP A 145 -7.08 1.77 -17.72
N VAL A 146 -7.60 2.87 -18.23
CA VAL A 146 -7.78 4.11 -17.46
C VAL A 146 -9.13 4.08 -16.75
N PRO A 147 -9.17 4.41 -15.43
CA PRO A 147 -10.42 4.54 -14.67
C PRO A 147 -11.36 5.59 -15.27
N ASP A 148 -12.67 5.31 -15.24
CA ASP A 148 -13.69 6.28 -15.57
C ASP A 148 -14.13 7.07 -14.32
N ALA A 149 -13.78 8.36 -14.28
CA ALA A 149 -14.11 9.21 -13.15
C ALA A 149 -15.63 9.50 -13.03
N ALA A 150 -16.40 9.40 -14.12
CA ALA A 150 -17.85 9.57 -14.07
C ALA A 150 -18.52 8.33 -13.43
N GLU A 151 -18.05 7.13 -13.78
CA GLU A 151 -18.50 5.89 -13.16
C GLU A 151 -18.12 5.85 -11.67
N ALA A 152 -16.90 6.30 -11.31
CA ALA A 152 -16.47 6.43 -9.92
C ALA A 152 -17.35 7.43 -9.15
N SER A 153 -17.71 8.58 -9.76
CA SER A 153 -18.62 9.55 -9.15
C SER A 153 -19.99 8.95 -8.87
N HIS A 154 -20.58 8.30 -9.86
CA HIS A 154 -21.88 7.64 -9.72
C HIS A 154 -21.85 6.57 -8.60
N THR A 155 -20.76 5.80 -8.55
CA THR A 155 -20.59 4.79 -7.49
C THR A 155 -20.50 5.44 -6.13
N LEU A 156 -19.72 6.49 -5.96
CA LEU A 156 -19.61 7.21 -4.67
C LEU A 156 -20.92 7.91 -4.25
N ASP A 157 -21.75 8.31 -5.22
CA ASP A 157 -23.09 8.88 -4.95
C ASP A 157 -24.08 7.82 -4.44
N THR A 158 -24.01 6.61 -4.98
CA THR A 158 -24.96 5.51 -4.69
C THR A 158 -24.47 4.55 -3.61
N ARG A 159 -23.18 4.59 -3.25
CA ARG A 159 -22.52 3.69 -2.31
C ARG A 159 -21.76 4.49 -1.23
N PRO A 160 -22.47 5.10 -0.27
CA PRO A 160 -21.87 5.97 0.77
C PRO A 160 -20.94 5.22 1.74
N GLU A 161 -21.01 3.88 1.74
CA GLU A 161 -20.11 3.01 2.50
C GLU A 161 -18.69 2.98 1.95
N VAL A 162 -18.41 3.47 0.72
CA VAL A 162 -17.05 3.54 0.19
C VAL A 162 -16.25 4.58 0.97
N LYS A 163 -15.11 4.15 1.55
CA LYS A 163 -14.18 5.01 2.31
C LYS A 163 -12.84 5.20 1.65
N LEU A 164 -12.43 4.25 0.81
CA LEU A 164 -11.15 4.28 0.10
C LEU A 164 -11.38 3.99 -1.39
N VAL A 165 -10.71 4.75 -2.25
CA VAL A 165 -10.66 4.53 -3.70
C VAL A 165 -9.20 4.29 -4.06
N PHE A 166 -8.84 3.08 -4.50
CA PHE A 166 -7.48 2.72 -4.88
C PHE A 166 -7.26 2.88 -6.38
N ALA A 167 -6.26 3.67 -6.77
CA ALA A 167 -5.83 3.90 -8.15
C ALA A 167 -4.32 3.62 -8.27
N CYS A 168 -3.92 2.58 -9.00
CA CYS A 168 -2.53 2.20 -9.21
C CYS A 168 -1.97 2.90 -10.45
N SER A 169 -0.94 3.73 -10.30
CA SER A 169 -0.34 4.48 -11.41
C SER A 169 1.16 4.74 -11.18
N PRO A 170 2.04 4.10 -11.95
CA PRO A 170 1.81 3.10 -13.01
C PRO A 170 1.12 1.83 -12.51
N GLY A 171 0.22 1.29 -13.34
CA GLY A 171 -0.63 0.16 -12.98
C GLY A 171 0.11 -1.18 -12.86
N ASN A 172 -0.23 -1.98 -11.90
CA ASN A 172 0.16 -3.39 -11.80
C ASN A 172 -1.12 -4.24 -11.95
N PRO A 173 -1.26 -5.11 -13.00
CA PRO A 173 -0.19 -5.56 -13.90
C PRO A 173 -0.10 -4.81 -15.24
N THR A 174 -0.90 -3.78 -15.50
CA THR A 174 -1.09 -3.22 -16.84
C THR A 174 0.06 -2.36 -17.36
N GLY A 175 0.90 -1.82 -16.45
CA GLY A 175 1.93 -0.83 -16.78
C GLY A 175 1.38 0.55 -17.20
N THR A 176 0.06 0.72 -17.16
CA THR A 176 -0.61 1.95 -17.63
C THR A 176 -0.40 3.09 -16.65
N LEU A 177 -0.04 4.25 -17.18
CA LEU A 177 -0.13 5.52 -16.46
C LEU A 177 -1.55 6.07 -16.54
N ILE A 178 -2.12 6.38 -15.39
CA ILE A 178 -3.37 7.13 -15.32
C ILE A 178 -3.03 8.60 -15.57
N PRO A 179 -3.62 9.25 -16.60
CA PRO A 179 -3.36 10.66 -16.87
C PRO A 179 -3.66 11.54 -15.66
N MET A 180 -2.80 12.52 -15.35
CA MET A 180 -2.94 13.43 -14.21
C MET A 180 -4.32 14.11 -14.17
N GLY A 181 -4.89 14.45 -15.34
CA GLY A 181 -6.24 14.99 -15.44
C GLY A 181 -7.33 14.03 -14.95
N VAL A 182 -7.13 12.71 -15.10
CA VAL A 182 -8.05 11.68 -14.57
C VAL A 182 -7.85 11.53 -13.06
N LEU A 183 -6.61 11.46 -12.56
CA LEU A 183 -6.32 11.42 -11.13
C LEU A 183 -6.91 12.64 -10.42
N ARG A 184 -6.80 13.84 -11.00
CA ARG A 184 -7.40 15.06 -10.48
C ARG A 184 -8.94 14.98 -10.44
N LYS A 185 -9.58 14.43 -11.46
CA LYS A 185 -11.02 14.22 -11.47
C LYS A 185 -11.45 13.20 -10.42
N LEU A 186 -10.70 12.10 -10.25
CA LEU A 186 -10.94 11.14 -9.17
C LEU A 186 -10.83 11.80 -7.79
N ALA A 187 -9.82 12.67 -7.58
CA ALA A 187 -9.70 13.43 -6.34
C ALA A 187 -10.90 14.37 -6.12
N GLN A 188 -11.36 15.08 -7.16
CA GLN A 188 -12.53 15.94 -7.09
C GLN A 188 -13.80 15.17 -6.69
N VAL A 189 -14.06 14.01 -7.31
CA VAL A 189 -15.27 13.22 -7.02
C VAL A 189 -15.20 12.49 -5.68
N ALA A 190 -14.01 12.19 -5.17
CA ALA A 190 -13.82 11.59 -3.85
C ALA A 190 -13.95 12.61 -2.69
N ALA A 191 -13.87 13.90 -2.96
CA ALA A 191 -13.87 14.95 -1.95
C ALA A 191 -15.09 14.87 -1.03
N GLY A 192 -14.86 14.85 0.29
CA GLY A 192 -15.90 14.75 1.31
C GLY A 192 -16.61 13.39 1.43
N ARG A 193 -16.19 12.38 0.65
CA ARG A 193 -16.81 11.04 0.60
C ARG A 193 -15.83 9.92 0.97
N ALA A 194 -14.66 9.90 0.33
CA ALA A 194 -13.64 8.87 0.49
C ALA A 194 -12.23 9.47 0.38
N LEU A 195 -11.21 8.74 0.85
CA LEU A 195 -9.84 9.02 0.49
C LEU A 195 -9.55 8.46 -0.90
N LEU A 196 -8.88 9.24 -1.75
CA LEU A 196 -8.26 8.73 -2.97
C LEU A 196 -6.84 8.26 -2.64
N VAL A 197 -6.58 6.98 -2.78
CA VAL A 197 -5.27 6.36 -2.58
C VAL A 197 -4.64 6.09 -3.94
N ILE A 198 -3.59 6.83 -4.27
CA ILE A 198 -2.82 6.66 -5.51
C ILE A 198 -1.58 5.85 -5.19
N ASP A 199 -1.50 4.64 -5.73
CA ASP A 199 -0.35 3.77 -5.53
C ASP A 199 0.68 4.03 -6.63
N GLU A 200 1.77 4.66 -6.21
CA GLU A 200 2.92 5.04 -7.05
C GLU A 200 4.14 4.14 -6.80
N ALA A 201 3.94 2.86 -6.50
CA ALA A 201 5.04 1.91 -6.27
C ALA A 201 6.02 1.79 -7.46
N TYR A 202 5.63 2.24 -8.65
CA TYR A 202 6.42 2.14 -9.88
C TYR A 202 6.71 3.49 -10.54
N ILE A 203 6.45 4.61 -9.86
CA ILE A 203 6.52 5.94 -10.49
C ILE A 203 7.93 6.31 -10.96
N GLU A 204 8.96 5.83 -10.29
CA GLU A 204 10.35 6.09 -10.64
C GLU A 204 10.74 5.50 -12.01
N PHE A 205 9.99 4.51 -12.51
CA PHE A 205 10.17 3.95 -13.86
C PHE A 205 9.42 4.74 -14.95
N SER A 206 8.68 5.77 -14.56
CA SER A 206 7.85 6.55 -15.46
C SER A 206 8.49 7.88 -15.81
N PRO A 207 8.35 8.36 -17.07
CA PRO A 207 8.73 9.72 -17.43
C PRO A 207 7.70 10.76 -16.98
N ALA A 208 6.56 10.35 -16.41
CA ALA A 208 5.50 11.25 -15.98
C ALA A 208 5.79 11.82 -14.58
N ASP A 209 5.21 13.00 -14.34
CA ASP A 209 5.25 13.63 -13.03
C ASP A 209 4.46 12.81 -12.00
N THR A 210 4.92 12.84 -10.77
CA THR A 210 4.24 12.26 -9.62
C THR A 210 2.93 12.97 -9.29
N ALA A 211 1.97 12.25 -8.71
CA ALA A 211 0.73 12.82 -8.18
C ALA A 211 0.91 13.54 -6.82
N VAL A 212 2.12 13.64 -6.29
CA VAL A 212 2.41 14.31 -5.00
C VAL A 212 1.89 15.74 -4.98
N ASP A 213 1.90 16.46 -6.11
CA ASP A 213 1.35 17.81 -6.19
C ASP A 213 -0.15 17.88 -5.89
N LEU A 214 -0.91 16.80 -6.07
CA LEU A 214 -2.32 16.76 -5.68
C LEU A 214 -2.53 16.90 -4.16
N LEU A 215 -1.53 16.57 -3.35
CA LEU A 215 -1.59 16.75 -1.88
C LEU A 215 -1.76 18.22 -1.48
N LYS A 216 -1.30 19.16 -2.32
CA LYS A 216 -1.45 20.60 -2.09
C LYS A 216 -2.88 21.09 -2.30
N GLU A 217 -3.63 20.39 -3.17
CA GLU A 217 -4.99 20.76 -3.56
C GLU A 217 -6.07 19.94 -2.83
N PHE A 218 -5.76 18.68 -2.53
CA PHE A 218 -6.72 17.70 -2.03
C PHE A 218 -6.21 17.01 -0.75
N PRO A 219 -6.62 17.47 0.45
CA PRO A 219 -6.14 16.92 1.73
C PRO A 219 -6.57 15.47 1.98
N HIS A 220 -7.50 14.93 1.20
CA HIS A 220 -8.00 13.55 1.25
C HIS A 220 -7.28 12.62 0.24
N VAL A 221 -6.25 13.10 -0.46
CA VAL A 221 -5.39 12.24 -1.27
C VAL A 221 -4.31 11.61 -0.41
N VAL A 222 -4.03 10.33 -0.67
CA VAL A 222 -2.93 9.55 -0.09
C VAL A 222 -2.09 8.99 -1.22
N ILE A 223 -0.78 9.11 -1.13
CA ILE A 223 0.15 8.50 -2.08
C ILE A 223 0.87 7.34 -1.38
N ILE A 224 0.90 6.17 -2.01
CA ILE A 224 1.72 5.03 -1.57
C ILE A 224 3.02 5.02 -2.35
N ARG A 225 4.14 4.85 -1.65
CA ARG A 225 5.49 4.72 -2.21
C ARG A 225 6.26 3.59 -1.55
N THR A 226 7.31 3.09 -2.18
CA THR A 226 8.08 1.96 -1.64
C THR A 226 9.52 1.97 -2.13
N LEU A 227 10.44 1.47 -1.30
CA LEU A 227 11.82 1.19 -1.71
C LEU A 227 11.97 -0.19 -2.39
N SER A 228 10.88 -0.95 -2.51
CA SER A 228 10.91 -2.34 -3.00
C SER A 228 11.22 -2.46 -4.49
N LYS A 229 11.00 -1.41 -5.29
CA LYS A 229 11.07 -1.47 -6.76
C LYS A 229 12.29 -0.74 -7.31
N ALA A 230 12.22 0.54 -7.60
CA ALA A 230 13.32 1.30 -8.20
C ALA A 230 14.59 1.33 -7.32
N PHE A 231 14.42 1.32 -6.00
CA PHE A 231 15.55 1.28 -5.07
C PHE A 231 16.16 -0.12 -4.85
N ALA A 232 15.64 -1.17 -5.51
CA ALA A 232 16.12 -2.55 -5.40
C ALA A 232 16.10 -3.14 -3.97
N LEU A 233 15.24 -2.64 -3.08
CA LEU A 233 15.19 -2.98 -1.65
C LEU A 233 13.91 -3.74 -1.25
N ALA A 234 13.42 -4.63 -2.13
CA ALA A 234 12.21 -5.42 -1.85
C ALA A 234 12.30 -6.21 -0.53
N GLY A 235 13.46 -6.77 -0.23
CA GLY A 235 13.72 -7.52 1.01
C GLY A 235 13.79 -6.65 2.26
N LEU A 236 13.99 -5.34 2.14
CA LEU A 236 14.09 -4.41 3.26
C LEU A 236 12.73 -4.11 3.90
N ARG A 237 11.62 -4.28 3.17
CA ARG A 237 10.26 -4.00 3.64
C ARG A 237 10.10 -2.56 4.16
N CYS A 238 10.45 -1.56 3.36
CA CYS A 238 10.27 -0.15 3.67
C CYS A 238 9.41 0.54 2.61
N GLY A 239 8.38 1.25 3.05
CA GLY A 239 7.46 2.02 2.22
C GLY A 239 6.96 3.26 2.94
N PHE A 240 6.14 4.04 2.24
CA PHE A 240 5.71 5.34 2.72
C PHE A 240 4.26 5.60 2.33
N LEU A 241 3.53 6.24 3.24
CA LEU A 241 2.27 6.93 2.95
C LEU A 241 2.53 8.43 3.03
N LEU A 242 2.14 9.14 1.98
CA LEU A 242 2.21 10.60 1.93
C LEU A 242 0.78 11.14 1.87
N SER A 243 0.44 12.07 2.78
CA SER A 243 -0.89 12.68 2.81
C SER A 243 -0.88 13.97 3.63
N SER A 244 -2.06 14.56 3.83
CA SER A 244 -2.21 15.66 4.77
C SER A 244 -1.81 15.25 6.20
N PRO A 245 -1.26 16.17 7.02
CA PRO A 245 -0.92 15.88 8.41
C PRO A 245 -2.08 15.31 9.24
N GLY A 246 -3.32 15.69 8.90
CA GLY A 246 -4.53 15.16 9.54
C GLY A 246 -4.74 13.67 9.28
N VAL A 247 -4.58 13.20 8.03
CA VAL A 247 -4.66 11.80 7.66
C VAL A 247 -3.51 11.02 8.29
N ILE A 248 -2.28 11.52 8.19
CA ILE A 248 -1.10 10.90 8.82
C ILE A 248 -1.28 10.77 10.35
N GLY A 249 -1.85 11.79 10.99
CA GLY A 249 -2.17 11.77 12.41
C GLY A 249 -3.15 10.66 12.81
N MET A 250 -4.14 10.34 11.97
CA MET A 250 -5.04 9.21 12.20
C MET A 250 -4.32 7.86 12.05
N LEU A 251 -3.51 7.71 11.01
CA LEU A 251 -2.74 6.49 10.76
C LEU A 251 -1.75 6.20 11.90
N LYS A 252 -1.10 7.24 12.44
CA LYS A 252 -0.21 7.12 13.61
C LYS A 252 -0.88 6.59 14.88
N LYS A 253 -2.21 6.67 15.01
CA LYS A 253 -2.95 6.09 16.13
C LYS A 253 -3.15 4.57 16.01
N VAL A 254 -3.03 4.02 14.81
CA VAL A 254 -3.38 2.63 14.49
C VAL A 254 -2.13 1.78 14.20
N ILE A 255 -1.08 2.40 13.68
CA ILE A 255 0.19 1.71 13.40
C ILE A 255 0.81 1.14 14.68
N ALA A 256 1.53 0.03 14.57
CA ALA A 256 2.29 -0.53 15.68
C ALA A 256 3.28 0.51 16.25
N PRO A 257 3.60 0.47 17.58
CA PRO A 257 4.41 1.52 18.21
C PRO A 257 5.85 1.59 17.68
N TYR A 258 6.41 0.49 17.19
CA TYR A 258 7.78 0.39 16.66
C TYR A 258 7.79 -0.41 15.36
N PRO A 259 7.20 0.13 14.26
CA PRO A 259 6.94 -0.66 13.06
C PRO A 259 8.21 -0.95 12.27
N ILE A 260 9.20 -0.05 12.32
CA ILE A 260 10.40 -0.12 11.49
C ILE A 260 11.60 -0.55 12.34
N PRO A 261 12.16 -1.75 12.10
CA PRO A 261 13.37 -2.21 12.80
C PRO A 261 14.57 -1.29 12.54
N SER A 262 15.44 -1.14 13.57
CA SER A 262 16.65 -0.30 13.45
C SER A 262 17.52 -0.61 12.22
N PRO A 263 17.77 -1.89 11.84
CA PRO A 263 18.52 -2.19 10.62
C PRO A 263 17.84 -1.69 9.35
N VAL A 264 16.49 -1.77 9.30
CA VAL A 264 15.71 -1.28 8.16
C VAL A 264 15.80 0.24 8.06
N ALA A 265 15.69 0.94 9.19
CA ALA A 265 15.81 2.40 9.22
C ALA A 265 17.21 2.86 8.77
N ASP A 266 18.26 2.20 9.25
CA ASP A 266 19.65 2.50 8.88
C ASP A 266 19.87 2.35 7.37
N LEU A 267 19.52 1.20 6.80
CA LEU A 267 19.70 0.93 5.37
C LEU A 267 18.79 1.80 4.49
N ALA A 268 17.56 2.09 4.93
CA ALA A 268 16.65 2.98 4.21
C ALA A 268 17.20 4.42 4.14
N ALA A 269 17.75 4.93 5.25
CA ALA A 269 18.36 6.26 5.27
C ALA A 269 19.57 6.35 4.31
N GLN A 270 20.40 5.30 4.25
CA GLN A 270 21.53 5.22 3.30
C GLN A 270 21.06 5.25 1.84
N ALA A 271 19.99 4.51 1.50
CA ALA A 271 19.43 4.46 0.16
C ALA A 271 18.81 5.78 -0.30
N LEU A 272 18.45 6.65 0.63
CA LEU A 272 17.81 7.94 0.36
C LEU A 272 18.81 9.12 0.34
N THR A 273 20.10 8.85 0.45
CA THR A 273 21.10 9.91 0.25
C THR A 273 21.08 10.43 -1.19
N PRO A 274 21.35 11.72 -1.44
CA PRO A 274 21.35 12.27 -2.81
C PRO A 274 22.27 11.50 -3.76
N ALA A 275 23.40 10.99 -3.27
CA ALA A 275 24.32 10.18 -4.06
C ALA A 275 23.72 8.84 -4.47
N ALA A 276 23.03 8.16 -3.55
CA ALA A 276 22.39 6.87 -3.82
C ALA A 276 21.17 7.00 -4.76
N VAL A 277 20.39 8.08 -4.60
CA VAL A 277 19.24 8.37 -5.49
C VAL A 277 19.68 8.70 -6.92
N SER A 278 20.87 9.27 -7.10
CA SER A 278 21.40 9.65 -8.42
C SER A 278 22.13 8.51 -9.13
N ALA A 279 22.45 7.45 -8.44
CA ALA A 279 23.17 6.28 -8.97
C ALA A 279 22.23 5.30 -9.68
#